data_0a190df6c8cfcb3e9cf3c67ed6c5659f
#
_entry.id   0a190df6c8cfcb3e9cf3c67ed6c5659f
#
_cell.length_a   1.000
_cell.length_b   1.000
_cell.length_c   1.000
_cell.angle_alpha   90.00
_cell.angle_beta   90.00
_cell.angle_gamma   90.00
#
_symmetry.space_group_name_H-M   'P 1'
#
loop_
_entity.id
_entity.type
_entity.pdbx_description
1 polymer ?
#
loop_
_entity_poly.entity_id
_entity_poly.type
_entity_poly.pdbx_seq_one_letter_code
_entity_poly.pdbx_strand_id
1 'polypeptide(L)'
;GHFGINVHADFHRVLEQSADLLGRARSVPTRKVKSAPPIDDLGPATAKWDYLDASGHLIAVVYRYDPPGQKKQFRPWDAKRRKMAPPDPRPLYNQPGLASVSQVVLVEGEKCAQSLIDAGIVATTAMHGANAPVEKTDWTPLAGKAVLIWPDRDKPGWEYATQAAQTILSAGAKSCFILYPPEEAAEGWDAADAIA
;
A
#
# COMPACT_ATOMS: atom_id res chain seq x y z
N GLY A 1 -7.97 23.22 7.53
CA GLY A 1 -7.74 23.57 6.13
C GLY A 1 -7.77 22.31 5.30
N HIS A 2 -8.61 22.28 4.27
CA HIS A 2 -8.72 21.15 3.34
C HIS A 2 -7.48 21.16 2.45
N PHE A 3 -6.63 20.17 2.56
CA PHE A 3 -5.50 19.94 1.65
C PHE A 3 -5.91 18.90 0.61
N GLY A 4 -6.79 19.27 -0.31
CA GLY A 4 -7.15 18.44 -1.45
C GLY A 4 -6.72 19.11 -2.74
N ILE A 5 -6.09 18.39 -3.65
CA ILE A 5 -5.89 18.84 -5.01
C ILE A 5 -7.11 18.37 -5.82
N ASN A 6 -7.87 19.32 -6.36
CA ASN A 6 -8.96 19.00 -7.26
C ASN A 6 -8.37 18.74 -8.66
N VAL A 7 -8.39 17.50 -9.11
CA VAL A 7 -7.71 17.05 -10.35
C VAL A 7 -8.68 16.97 -11.51
N HIS A 8 -9.62 17.92 -11.62
CA HIS A 8 -10.65 17.92 -12.68
C HIS A 8 -10.15 18.11 -14.13
N ALA A 9 -8.90 18.52 -14.35
CA ALA A 9 -8.45 18.83 -15.72
C ALA A 9 -7.25 18.03 -16.23
N ASP A 10 -6.50 17.32 -15.39
CA ASP A 10 -5.18 16.82 -15.81
C ASP A 10 -4.78 15.49 -15.12
N PHE A 11 -5.73 14.55 -14.92
CA PHE A 11 -5.42 13.26 -14.30
C PHE A 11 -4.27 12.53 -14.99
N HIS A 12 -4.29 12.43 -16.33
CA HIS A 12 -3.19 11.86 -17.10
C HIS A 12 -1.88 12.64 -16.93
N ARG A 13 -1.96 13.97 -16.86
CA ARG A 13 -0.80 14.83 -16.68
C ARG A 13 -0.22 14.72 -15.25
N VAL A 14 -1.06 14.49 -14.24
CA VAL A 14 -0.60 14.20 -12.86
C VAL A 14 0.08 12.85 -12.79
N LEU A 15 -0.45 11.83 -13.47
CA LEU A 15 0.20 10.52 -13.58
C LEU A 15 1.52 10.60 -14.37
N GLU A 16 1.55 11.31 -15.49
CA GLU A 16 2.78 11.51 -16.27
C GLU A 16 3.81 12.33 -15.49
N GLN A 17 3.41 13.42 -14.84
CA GLN A 17 4.30 14.21 -13.98
C GLN A 17 4.74 13.44 -12.74
N SER A 18 3.89 12.61 -12.17
CA SER A 18 4.27 11.73 -11.06
C SER A 18 5.25 10.65 -11.52
N ALA A 19 5.06 10.07 -12.70
CA ALA A 19 5.97 9.10 -13.28
C ALA A 19 7.34 9.72 -13.66
N ASP A 20 7.35 10.93 -14.21
CA ASP A 20 8.59 11.66 -14.54
C ASP A 20 9.32 12.17 -13.28
N LEU A 21 8.59 12.60 -12.25
CA LEU A 21 9.16 13.09 -10.99
C LEU A 21 9.61 11.94 -10.08
N LEU A 22 8.98 10.76 -10.16
CA LEU A 22 9.31 9.59 -9.34
C LEU A 22 10.55 8.84 -9.82
N GLY A 23 11.14 9.22 -10.96
CA GLY A 23 12.34 8.61 -11.52
C GLY A 23 12.23 7.09 -11.56
N ARG A 24 12.40 6.47 -12.71
CA ARG A 24 12.31 5.01 -12.89
C ARG A 24 13.01 4.26 -11.76
N ALA A 25 12.23 3.73 -10.81
CA ALA A 25 12.74 2.88 -9.75
C ALA A 25 13.40 1.65 -10.41
N ARG A 26 14.72 1.50 -10.23
CA ARG A 26 15.40 0.26 -10.62
C ARG A 26 14.83 -0.85 -9.74
N SER A 27 14.26 -1.87 -10.35
CA SER A 27 13.82 -3.07 -9.65
C SER A 27 15.02 -3.67 -8.91
N VAL A 28 14.97 -3.65 -7.58
CA VAL A 28 15.92 -4.39 -6.75
C VAL A 28 15.58 -5.88 -6.92
N PRO A 29 16.54 -6.75 -7.31
CA PRO A 29 16.24 -8.16 -7.46
C PRO A 29 15.88 -8.76 -6.10
N THR A 30 14.61 -9.07 -5.90
CA THR A 30 14.11 -9.72 -4.69
C THR A 30 14.62 -11.15 -4.65
N ARG A 31 15.49 -11.46 -3.68
CA ARG A 31 15.89 -12.83 -3.36
C ARG A 31 14.64 -13.59 -2.92
N LYS A 32 14.18 -14.55 -3.74
CA LYS A 32 13.03 -15.39 -3.41
C LYS A 32 13.31 -16.17 -2.12
N VAL A 33 12.79 -15.68 -1.02
CA VAL A 33 12.76 -16.42 0.24
C VAL A 33 11.61 -17.44 0.12
N LYS A 34 11.92 -18.74 0.24
CA LYS A 34 10.89 -19.78 0.28
C LYS A 34 10.15 -19.66 1.63
N SER A 35 9.05 -18.92 1.66
CA SER A 35 8.09 -19.01 2.77
C SER A 35 7.24 -20.27 2.57
N ALA A 36 7.21 -21.16 3.54
CA ALA A 36 6.26 -22.25 3.52
C ALA A 36 4.85 -21.66 3.71
N PRO A 37 3.88 -21.94 2.84
CA PRO A 37 2.52 -21.47 3.05
C PRO A 37 1.97 -22.11 4.33
N PRO A 38 1.20 -21.39 5.12
CA PRO A 38 0.51 -21.97 6.27
C PRO A 38 -0.48 -23.02 5.77
N ILE A 39 -0.55 -24.15 6.48
CA ILE A 39 -1.60 -25.13 6.27
C ILE A 39 -2.84 -24.56 6.94
N ASP A 40 -3.81 -24.14 6.14
CA ASP A 40 -5.08 -23.57 6.59
C ASP A 40 -6.22 -24.36 5.91
N ASP A 41 -7.39 -24.44 6.56
CA ASP A 41 -8.61 -25.07 6.02
C ASP A 41 -9.17 -24.37 4.78
N LEU A 42 -8.58 -23.25 4.38
CA LEU A 42 -8.98 -22.43 3.24
C LEU A 42 -8.44 -22.93 1.88
N GLY A 43 -7.65 -24.03 1.89
CA GLY A 43 -7.01 -24.52 0.70
C GLY A 43 -5.73 -23.72 0.34
N PRO A 44 -5.23 -23.82 -0.92
CA PRO A 44 -4.05 -23.08 -1.35
C PRO A 44 -4.33 -21.57 -1.43
N ALA A 45 -3.35 -20.77 -1.03
CA ALA A 45 -3.44 -19.31 -1.18
C ALA A 45 -3.51 -18.94 -2.68
N THR A 46 -4.40 -18.03 -3.02
CA THR A 46 -4.60 -17.54 -4.39
C THR A 46 -3.65 -16.39 -4.74
N ALA A 47 -3.17 -15.66 -3.73
CA ALA A 47 -2.11 -14.68 -3.86
C ALA A 47 -1.31 -14.55 -2.56
N LYS A 48 -0.10 -13.98 -2.67
CA LYS A 48 0.71 -13.63 -1.51
C LYS A 48 1.53 -12.38 -1.78
N TRP A 49 1.82 -11.63 -0.72
CA TRP A 49 2.69 -10.47 -0.75
C TRP A 49 3.73 -10.57 0.37
N ASP A 50 4.99 -10.50 -0.01
CA ASP A 50 6.12 -10.54 0.91
C ASP A 50 6.41 -9.11 1.40
N TYR A 51 6.34 -8.89 2.69
CA TYR A 51 6.73 -7.64 3.34
C TYR A 51 8.21 -7.72 3.72
N LEU A 52 9.00 -6.85 3.13
CA LEU A 52 10.45 -6.79 3.34
C LEU A 52 10.81 -5.52 4.11
N ASP A 53 11.86 -5.57 4.93
CA ASP A 53 12.47 -4.35 5.47
C ASP A 53 13.24 -3.58 4.39
N ALA A 54 13.75 -2.39 4.72
CA ALA A 54 14.50 -1.55 3.79
C ALA A 54 15.78 -2.24 3.23
N SER A 55 16.29 -3.27 3.92
CA SER A 55 17.45 -4.07 3.51
C SER A 55 17.08 -5.31 2.70
N GLY A 56 15.78 -5.57 2.48
CA GLY A 56 15.27 -6.71 1.73
C GLY A 56 15.08 -8.00 2.54
N HIS A 57 15.14 -7.95 3.87
CA HIS A 57 14.85 -9.11 4.70
C HIS A 57 13.35 -9.27 4.92
N LEU A 58 12.87 -10.51 4.92
CA LEU A 58 11.46 -10.83 5.11
C LEU A 58 11.01 -10.52 6.54
N ILE A 59 10.01 -9.63 6.67
CA ILE A 59 9.35 -9.28 7.93
C ILE A 59 8.07 -10.09 8.10
N ALA A 60 7.25 -10.13 7.06
CA ALA A 60 5.95 -10.77 7.07
C ALA A 60 5.52 -11.22 5.68
N VAL A 61 4.48 -12.03 5.62
CA VAL A 61 3.79 -12.40 4.38
C VAL A 61 2.30 -12.22 4.60
N VAL A 62 1.60 -11.63 3.66
CA VAL A 62 0.14 -11.64 3.62
C VAL A 62 -0.31 -12.64 2.57
N TYR A 63 -1.08 -13.62 2.99
CA TYR A 63 -1.70 -14.61 2.10
C TYR A 63 -3.16 -14.24 1.85
N ARG A 64 -3.59 -14.35 0.61
CA ARG A 64 -4.99 -14.20 0.21
C ARG A 64 -5.55 -15.56 -0.16
N TYR A 65 -6.79 -15.78 0.26
CA TYR A 65 -7.60 -16.96 -0.05
C TYR A 65 -8.94 -16.51 -0.62
N ASP A 66 -9.37 -17.15 -1.68
CA ASP A 66 -10.67 -16.91 -2.32
C ASP A 66 -11.48 -18.23 -2.30
N PRO A 67 -11.96 -18.69 -1.12
CA PRO A 67 -12.66 -19.96 -1.01
C PRO A 67 -14.02 -19.87 -1.72
N PRO A 68 -14.46 -20.94 -2.44
CA PRO A 68 -15.72 -20.93 -3.16
C PRO A 68 -16.92 -20.60 -2.27
N GLY A 69 -17.77 -19.68 -2.71
CA GLY A 69 -18.99 -19.29 -1.98
C GLY A 69 -18.76 -18.46 -0.71
N GLN A 70 -17.54 -18.05 -0.42
CA GLN A 70 -17.20 -17.24 0.75
C GLN A 70 -16.52 -15.92 0.33
N LYS A 71 -16.47 -14.96 1.24
CA LYS A 71 -15.70 -13.72 1.03
C LYS A 71 -14.21 -14.04 1.03
N LYS A 72 -13.43 -13.26 0.24
CA LYS A 72 -11.97 -13.27 0.27
C LYS A 72 -11.46 -13.12 1.70
N GLN A 73 -10.43 -13.86 2.06
CA GLN A 73 -9.81 -13.82 3.38
C GLN A 73 -8.32 -13.53 3.26
N PHE A 74 -7.80 -12.79 4.23
CA PHE A 74 -6.38 -12.47 4.32
C PHE A 74 -5.79 -13.04 5.61
N ARG A 75 -4.62 -13.64 5.51
CA ARG A 75 -3.90 -14.24 6.64
C ARG A 75 -2.48 -13.67 6.68
N PRO A 76 -2.18 -12.78 7.62
CA PRO A 76 -0.83 -12.31 7.82
C PRO A 76 0.00 -13.36 8.55
N TRP A 77 1.25 -13.52 8.12
CA TRP A 77 2.27 -14.36 8.75
C TRP A 77 3.42 -13.48 9.22
N ASP A 78 3.71 -13.49 10.52
CA ASP A 78 4.90 -12.86 11.10
C ASP A 78 6.11 -13.79 10.91
N ALA A 79 7.05 -13.39 10.07
CA ALA A 79 8.22 -14.21 9.75
C ALA A 79 9.19 -14.34 10.93
N LYS A 80 9.29 -13.31 11.79
CA LYS A 80 10.16 -13.30 12.98
C LYS A 80 9.60 -14.20 14.08
N ARG A 81 8.32 -14.07 14.38
CA ARG A 81 7.65 -14.87 15.42
C ARG A 81 7.21 -16.24 14.90
N ARG A 82 7.26 -16.48 13.58
CA ARG A 82 6.78 -17.67 12.89
C ARG A 82 5.32 -18.01 13.26
N LYS A 83 4.47 -17.00 13.22
CA LYS A 83 3.07 -17.09 13.69
C LYS A 83 2.11 -16.47 12.68
N MET A 84 0.92 -17.09 12.54
CA MET A 84 -0.21 -16.52 11.79
C MET A 84 -0.84 -15.37 12.57
N ALA A 85 -0.20 -14.22 12.49
CA ALA A 85 -0.65 -12.96 13.07
C ALA A 85 0.12 -11.82 12.39
N PRO A 86 -0.41 -10.59 12.36
CA PRO A 86 0.38 -9.45 11.92
C PRO A 86 1.54 -9.18 12.88
N PRO A 87 2.69 -8.71 12.39
CA PRO A 87 3.73 -8.12 13.24
C PRO A 87 3.20 -6.95 14.07
N ASP A 88 3.92 -6.61 15.12
CA ASP A 88 3.62 -5.45 15.93
C ASP A 88 4.94 -4.70 16.21
N PRO A 89 5.09 -3.46 15.70
CA PRO A 89 4.17 -2.73 14.83
C PRO A 89 4.01 -3.38 13.44
N ARG A 90 2.93 -3.06 12.74
CA ARG A 90 2.67 -3.55 11.38
C ARG A 90 3.56 -2.81 10.37
N PRO A 91 4.32 -3.52 9.53
CA PRO A 91 5.17 -2.88 8.53
C PRO A 91 4.35 -2.33 7.36
N LEU A 92 4.89 -1.32 6.68
CA LEU A 92 4.46 -0.92 5.36
C LEU A 92 4.96 -1.92 4.31
N TYR A 93 4.18 -2.08 3.24
CA TYR A 93 4.56 -2.86 2.06
C TYR A 93 5.66 -2.15 1.26
N ASN A 94 6.50 -2.90 0.54
CA ASN A 94 7.51 -2.38 -0.38
C ASN A 94 8.54 -1.41 0.26
N GLN A 95 8.98 -1.62 1.49
CA GLN A 95 9.99 -0.74 2.12
C GLN A 95 11.30 -0.61 1.32
N PRO A 96 11.81 -1.66 0.62
CA PRO A 96 12.99 -1.48 -0.23
C PRO A 96 12.79 -0.43 -1.33
N GLY A 97 11.61 -0.39 -1.95
CA GLY A 97 11.26 0.63 -2.94
C GLY A 97 11.14 2.03 -2.35
N LEU A 98 10.73 2.12 -1.09
CA LEU A 98 10.62 3.41 -0.38
C LEU A 98 11.98 4.01 -0.04
N ALA A 99 13.00 3.19 0.19
CA ALA A 99 14.28 3.64 0.74
C ALA A 99 14.99 4.71 -0.11
N SER A 100 14.83 4.66 -1.44
CA SER A 100 15.58 5.50 -2.40
C SER A 100 14.78 6.66 -2.98
N VAL A 101 13.52 6.88 -2.56
CA VAL A 101 12.65 7.88 -3.16
C VAL A 101 12.22 8.95 -2.17
N SER A 102 11.92 10.14 -2.69
CA SER A 102 11.38 11.26 -1.90
C SER A 102 9.87 11.40 -1.99
N GLN A 103 9.23 10.64 -2.89
CA GLN A 103 7.79 10.68 -3.15
C GLN A 103 7.25 9.26 -3.20
N VAL A 104 6.05 9.07 -2.68
CA VAL A 104 5.41 7.74 -2.61
C VAL A 104 3.89 7.86 -2.67
N VAL A 105 3.26 6.88 -3.29
CA VAL A 105 1.80 6.74 -3.28
C VAL A 105 1.40 5.71 -2.21
N LEU A 106 0.52 6.09 -1.30
CA LEU A 106 -0.12 5.19 -0.34
C LEU A 106 -1.50 4.82 -0.86
N VAL A 107 -1.76 3.54 -1.01
CA VAL A 107 -3.05 2.99 -1.50
C VAL A 107 -3.63 1.99 -0.51
N GLU A 108 -4.87 1.56 -0.77
CA GLU A 108 -5.51 0.50 -0.01
C GLU A 108 -5.21 -0.87 -0.62
N GLY A 109 -4.57 -1.72 0.17
CA GLY A 109 -4.30 -3.10 -0.18
C GLY A 109 -3.12 -3.36 -1.11
N GLU A 110 -2.58 -4.55 -0.93
CA GLU A 110 -1.33 -4.98 -1.59
C GLU A 110 -1.49 -5.15 -3.10
N LYS A 111 -2.67 -5.58 -3.56
CA LYS A 111 -2.96 -5.73 -5.00
C LYS A 111 -2.85 -4.37 -5.70
N CYS A 112 -3.47 -3.34 -5.13
CA CYS A 112 -3.46 -1.99 -5.68
C CYS A 112 -2.03 -1.42 -5.67
N ALA A 113 -1.30 -1.57 -4.56
CA ALA A 113 0.10 -1.15 -4.47
C ALA A 113 0.98 -1.86 -5.52
N GLN A 114 0.79 -3.17 -5.71
CA GLN A 114 1.56 -3.94 -6.69
C GLN A 114 1.26 -3.49 -8.13
N SER A 115 0.00 -3.19 -8.47
CA SER A 115 -0.37 -2.68 -9.80
C SER A 115 0.35 -1.37 -10.12
N LEU A 116 0.43 -0.44 -9.15
CA LEU A 116 1.19 0.80 -9.32
C LEU A 116 2.69 0.54 -9.46
N ILE A 117 3.26 -0.38 -8.67
CA ILE A 117 4.67 -0.76 -8.74
C ILE A 117 5.00 -1.36 -10.11
N ASP A 118 4.15 -2.22 -10.64
CA ASP A 118 4.31 -2.83 -11.96
C ASP A 118 4.23 -1.78 -13.09
N ALA A 119 3.47 -0.70 -12.87
CA ALA A 119 3.44 0.48 -13.75
C ALA A 119 4.63 1.44 -13.54
N GLY A 120 5.58 1.13 -12.65
CA GLY A 120 6.76 1.94 -12.41
C GLY A 120 6.58 3.07 -11.37
N ILE A 121 5.45 3.11 -10.67
CA ILE A 121 5.14 4.08 -9.62
C ILE A 121 5.51 3.49 -8.26
N VAL A 122 6.29 4.22 -7.46
CA VAL A 122 6.60 3.74 -6.10
C VAL A 122 5.39 3.88 -5.21
N ALA A 123 4.84 2.75 -4.82
CA ALA A 123 3.65 2.66 -3.99
C ALA A 123 3.88 1.78 -2.76
N THR A 124 3.04 2.01 -1.76
CA THR A 124 2.98 1.24 -0.52
C THR A 124 1.53 1.12 -0.03
N THR A 125 1.31 0.23 0.91
CA THR A 125 0.07 0.09 1.65
C THR A 125 0.36 -0.30 3.10
N ALA A 126 -0.54 0.05 4.01
CA ALA A 126 -0.56 -0.51 5.35
C ALA A 126 -1.12 -1.94 5.31
N MET A 127 -0.58 -2.82 6.15
CA MET A 127 -1.10 -4.19 6.26
C MET A 127 -2.57 -4.18 6.71
N HIS A 128 -3.47 -4.77 5.93
CA HIS A 128 -4.92 -4.79 6.04
C HIS A 128 -5.66 -3.56 5.45
N GLY A 129 -4.99 -2.71 4.66
CA GLY A 129 -5.64 -1.59 3.96
C GLY A 129 -6.43 -0.66 4.90
N ALA A 130 -7.60 -0.19 4.49
CA ALA A 130 -8.47 0.70 5.26
C ALA A 130 -8.93 0.13 6.62
N ASN A 131 -8.86 -1.18 6.81
CA ASN A 131 -9.14 -1.83 8.10
C ASN A 131 -7.91 -1.89 9.01
N ALA A 132 -6.77 -1.32 8.59
CA ALA A 132 -5.59 -1.25 9.42
C ALA A 132 -5.79 -0.22 10.54
N PRO A 133 -5.55 -0.59 11.79
CA PRO A 133 -5.46 0.41 12.85
C PRO A 133 -4.23 1.29 12.56
N VAL A 134 -4.47 2.58 12.28
CA VAL A 134 -3.40 3.52 11.90
C VAL A 134 -2.33 3.64 12.97
N GLU A 135 -2.71 3.52 14.24
CA GLU A 135 -1.80 3.58 15.41
C GLU A 135 -0.92 2.34 15.56
N LYS A 136 -1.25 1.24 14.90
CA LYS A 136 -0.45 -0.01 14.93
C LYS A 136 0.49 -0.15 13.74
N THR A 137 0.43 0.76 12.80
CA THR A 137 1.28 0.75 11.61
C THR A 137 2.56 1.54 11.88
N ASP A 138 3.70 0.99 11.48
CA ASP A 138 4.97 1.71 11.48
C ASP A 138 5.04 2.63 10.27
N TRP A 139 4.80 3.91 10.49
CA TRP A 139 4.86 4.94 9.45
C TRP A 139 6.25 5.55 9.27
N THR A 140 7.24 5.16 10.07
CA THR A 140 8.60 5.73 10.01
C THR A 140 9.27 5.63 8.65
N PRO A 141 9.00 4.61 7.77
CA PRO A 141 9.57 4.60 6.43
C PRO A 141 9.12 5.76 5.52
N LEU A 142 8.07 6.50 5.92
CA LEU A 142 7.57 7.68 5.21
C LEU A 142 8.16 9.00 5.72
N ALA A 143 8.97 8.98 6.76
CA ALA A 143 9.63 10.19 7.28
C ALA A 143 10.46 10.88 6.19
N GLY A 144 10.33 12.20 6.10
CA GLY A 144 11.01 13.04 5.11
C GLY A 144 10.46 12.96 3.68
N LYS A 145 9.44 12.15 3.42
CA LYS A 145 8.86 11.94 2.08
C LYS A 145 7.61 12.79 1.84
N ALA A 146 7.35 13.11 0.58
CA ALA A 146 6.06 13.60 0.13
C ALA A 146 5.16 12.39 -0.16
N VAL A 147 4.01 12.31 0.51
CA VAL A 147 3.09 11.19 0.41
C VAL A 147 1.82 11.63 -0.30
N LEU A 148 1.41 10.89 -1.34
CA LEU A 148 0.10 11.01 -1.94
C LEU A 148 -0.73 9.82 -1.49
N ILE A 149 -1.81 10.04 -0.75
CA ILE A 149 -2.77 9.00 -0.38
C ILE A 149 -3.81 8.93 -1.49
N TRP A 150 -3.99 7.74 -2.04
CA TRP A 150 -5.00 7.43 -3.02
C TRP A 150 -5.97 6.41 -2.43
N PRO A 151 -7.06 6.88 -1.81
CA PRO A 151 -8.06 6.01 -1.21
C PRO A 151 -8.94 5.36 -2.29
N ASP A 152 -9.56 4.24 -1.95
CA ASP A 152 -10.69 3.73 -2.69
C ASP A 152 -11.84 4.73 -2.63
N ARG A 153 -12.64 4.82 -3.70
CA ARG A 153 -13.76 5.78 -3.77
C ARG A 153 -14.96 5.26 -2.97
N ASP A 154 -14.79 5.19 -1.67
CA ASP A 154 -15.85 4.83 -0.73
C ASP A 154 -15.69 5.55 0.62
N LYS A 155 -16.69 5.47 1.48
CA LYS A 155 -16.68 6.14 2.77
C LYS A 155 -15.56 5.63 3.69
N PRO A 156 -15.33 4.30 3.84
CA PRO A 156 -14.20 3.78 4.62
C PRO A 156 -12.85 4.29 4.14
N GLY A 157 -12.62 4.33 2.83
CA GLY A 157 -11.39 4.83 2.23
C GLY A 157 -11.12 6.30 2.57
N TRP A 158 -12.14 7.16 2.54
CA TRP A 158 -12.01 8.56 2.94
C TRP A 158 -11.68 8.74 4.41
N GLU A 159 -12.35 8.00 5.29
CA GLU A 159 -12.10 8.04 6.73
C GLU A 159 -10.68 7.56 7.05
N TYR A 160 -10.25 6.47 6.42
CA TYR A 160 -8.89 5.96 6.54
C TYR A 160 -7.84 6.97 6.04
N ALA A 161 -8.03 7.54 4.84
CA ALA A 161 -7.10 8.49 4.26
C ALA A 161 -6.88 9.71 5.17
N THR A 162 -7.96 10.22 5.77
CA THR A 162 -7.89 11.36 6.70
C THR A 162 -7.08 11.02 7.96
N GLN A 163 -7.32 9.87 8.57
CA GLN A 163 -6.60 9.41 9.76
C GLN A 163 -5.13 9.11 9.44
N ALA A 164 -4.89 8.42 8.31
CA ALA A 164 -3.55 8.09 7.87
C ALA A 164 -2.72 9.37 7.60
N ALA A 165 -3.30 10.38 6.94
CA ALA A 165 -2.60 11.63 6.66
C ALA A 165 -2.09 12.32 7.92
N GLN A 166 -2.92 12.40 8.97
CA GLN A 166 -2.54 12.98 10.26
C GLN A 166 -1.39 12.20 10.91
N THR A 167 -1.48 10.87 10.91
CA THR A 167 -0.48 10.00 11.52
C THR A 167 0.84 10.03 10.75
N ILE A 168 0.79 10.02 9.42
CA ILE A 168 1.95 10.10 8.53
C ILE A 168 2.69 11.43 8.72
N LEU A 169 1.98 12.55 8.81
CA LEU A 169 2.59 13.85 9.10
C LEU A 169 3.23 13.86 10.49
N SER A 170 2.57 13.28 11.49
CA SER A 170 3.11 13.13 12.84
C SER A 170 4.35 12.23 12.89
N ALA A 171 4.45 11.25 12.00
CA ALA A 171 5.63 10.39 11.83
C ALA A 171 6.79 11.07 11.07
N GLY A 172 6.64 12.34 10.68
CA GLY A 172 7.72 13.14 10.09
C GLY A 172 7.73 13.17 8.56
N ALA A 173 6.65 12.82 7.89
CA ALA A 173 6.56 13.04 6.44
C ALA A 173 6.69 14.53 6.11
N LYS A 174 7.32 14.84 4.97
CA LYS A 174 7.51 16.22 4.50
C LYS A 174 6.20 16.89 4.11
N SER A 175 5.31 16.13 3.48
CA SER A 175 3.96 16.55 3.10
C SER A 175 3.08 15.33 2.89
N CYS A 176 1.77 15.54 3.01
CA CYS A 176 0.78 14.51 2.75
C CYS A 176 -0.41 15.12 2.02
N PHE A 177 -0.82 14.53 0.91
CA PHE A 177 -1.94 14.94 0.10
C PHE A 177 -2.89 13.77 -0.06
N ILE A 178 -4.19 14.05 -0.17
CA ILE A 178 -5.21 13.04 -0.48
C ILE A 178 -5.70 13.30 -1.89
N LEU A 179 -5.63 12.28 -2.76
CA LEU A 179 -6.19 12.33 -4.09
C LEU A 179 -7.71 12.17 -4.00
N TYR A 180 -8.43 13.05 -4.69
CA TYR A 180 -9.87 12.91 -4.86
C TYR A 180 -10.15 12.29 -6.24
N PRO A 181 -10.72 11.07 -6.31
CA PRO A 181 -11.11 10.46 -7.58
C PRO A 181 -12.12 11.35 -8.34
N PRO A 182 -12.22 11.19 -9.67
CA PRO A 182 -13.24 11.85 -10.47
C PRO A 182 -14.65 11.59 -9.93
N GLU A 183 -15.54 12.59 -10.02
CA GLU A 183 -16.93 12.46 -9.51
C GLU A 183 -17.70 11.35 -10.21
N GLU A 184 -17.41 11.12 -11.48
CA GLU A 184 -18.01 10.09 -12.33
C GLU A 184 -17.45 8.68 -12.12
N ALA A 185 -16.36 8.52 -11.37
CA ALA A 185 -15.80 7.20 -11.07
C ALA A 185 -16.79 6.36 -10.26
N ALA A 186 -16.81 5.05 -10.46
CA ALA A 186 -17.67 4.15 -9.72
C ALA A 186 -17.35 4.11 -8.22
N GLU A 187 -18.31 3.72 -7.39
CA GLU A 187 -18.03 3.41 -5.98
C GLU A 187 -17.01 2.27 -5.88
N GLY A 188 -16.04 2.41 -5.00
CA GLY A 188 -14.94 1.45 -4.84
C GLY A 188 -13.87 1.53 -5.92
N TRP A 189 -13.93 2.52 -6.83
CA TRP A 189 -12.87 2.75 -7.82
C TRP A 189 -11.54 3.06 -7.12
N ASP A 190 -10.49 2.37 -7.53
CA ASP A 190 -9.17 2.41 -6.90
C ASP A 190 -8.05 2.79 -7.88
N ALA A 191 -6.82 2.86 -7.41
CA ALA A 191 -5.67 3.20 -8.23
C ALA A 191 -5.33 2.10 -9.26
N ALA A 192 -5.69 0.84 -9.04
CA ALA A 192 -5.49 -0.22 -10.02
C ALA A 192 -6.47 -0.09 -11.19
N ASP A 193 -7.72 0.33 -10.91
CA ASP A 193 -8.71 0.62 -11.95
C ASP A 193 -8.29 1.80 -12.83
N ALA A 194 -7.58 2.77 -12.23
CA ALA A 194 -7.11 3.96 -12.97
C ALA A 194 -6.02 3.68 -13.99
N ILE A 195 -5.25 2.61 -13.81
CA ILE A 195 -4.09 2.26 -14.67
C ILE A 195 -4.36 1.02 -15.54
N ALA A 196 -5.55 0.41 -15.44
CA ALA A 196 -5.98 -0.72 -16.25
C ALA A 196 -6.47 -0.29 -17.63
#